data_8181c8e95cd72d75f2dd941aa4b14ca7
#
_entry.id   8181c8e95cd72d75f2dd941aa4b14ca7
#
_cell.length_a   1.000
_cell.length_b   1.000
_cell.length_c   1.000
_cell.angle_alpha   90.00
_cell.angle_beta   90.00
_cell.angle_gamma   90.00
#
_symmetry.space_group_name_H-M   'P 1'
#
loop_
_entity.id
_entity.type
_entity.pdbx_description
1 polymer ?
#
loop_
_entity_poly.entity_id
_entity_poly.type
_entity_poly.pdbx_seq_one_letter_code
_entity_poly.pdbx_strand_id
1 'polypeptide(L)'
;MKILVTGGAGYIGSHTCIELIKADYGVVVVDNLCNSSLESLKRVENLVDCDIPFHKVDVRDKAALTRVFEQHSIGGVIHFAGLKAVEVLFF
;
A
#
# COMPACT_ATOMS: atom_id res chain seq x y z
N MET A 1 -0.26 -13.64 -4.80
CA MET A 1 -0.58 -13.10 -3.45
C MET A 1 -0.64 -11.59 -3.52
N LYS A 2 -1.63 -11.00 -2.90
CA LYS A 2 -1.73 -9.54 -2.79
C LYS A 2 -1.17 -9.06 -1.46
N ILE A 3 -0.40 -8.00 -1.51
CA ILE A 3 0.20 -7.37 -0.34
C ILE A 3 -0.46 -6.01 -0.14
N LEU A 4 -0.95 -5.76 1.06
CA LEU A 4 -1.44 -4.45 1.46
C LEU A 4 -0.26 -3.62 1.96
N VAL A 5 -0.06 -2.45 1.38
CA VAL A 5 1.00 -1.54 1.81
C VAL A 5 0.35 -0.32 2.44
N THR A 6 0.46 -0.17 3.76
CA THR A 6 -0.01 1.03 4.43
C THR A 6 1.08 2.09 4.36
N GLY A 7 0.70 3.33 4.08
CA GLY A 7 1.67 4.38 3.81
C GLY A 7 2.35 4.24 2.46
N GLY A 8 1.74 3.50 1.53
CA GLY A 8 2.32 3.20 0.22
C GLY A 8 2.43 4.38 -0.72
N ALA A 9 1.76 5.50 -0.41
CA ALA A 9 1.88 6.72 -1.21
C ALA A 9 3.06 7.61 -0.79
N GLY A 10 3.75 7.26 0.29
CA GLY A 10 4.96 7.95 0.73
C GLY A 10 6.17 7.55 -0.11
N TYR A 11 7.30 8.20 0.15
CA TYR A 11 8.51 7.97 -0.62
C TYR A 11 9.00 6.52 -0.53
N ILE A 12 9.20 6.03 0.70
CA ILE A 12 9.69 4.66 0.91
C ILE A 12 8.62 3.64 0.50
N GLY A 13 7.35 3.91 0.85
CA GLY A 13 6.24 3.03 0.52
C GLY A 13 6.06 2.87 -0.99
N SER A 14 6.17 3.95 -1.75
CA SER A 14 6.04 3.87 -3.21
C SER A 14 7.18 3.06 -3.84
N HIS A 15 8.39 3.20 -3.36
CA HIS A 15 9.52 2.37 -3.81
C HIS A 15 9.30 0.90 -3.48
N THR A 16 8.75 0.60 -2.30
CA THR A 16 8.40 -0.77 -1.90
C THR A 16 7.37 -1.35 -2.86
N CYS A 17 6.37 -0.57 -3.26
CA CYS A 17 5.38 -1.02 -4.23
C CYS A 17 6.03 -1.44 -5.56
N ILE A 18 6.99 -0.67 -6.05
CA ILE A 18 7.72 -1.00 -7.28
C ILE A 18 8.40 -2.37 -7.14
N GLU A 19 9.11 -2.57 -6.04
CA GLU A 19 9.85 -3.82 -5.83
C GLU A 19 8.90 -5.03 -5.70
N LEU A 20 7.77 -4.86 -5.02
CA LEU A 20 6.78 -5.92 -4.89
C LEU A 20 6.18 -6.30 -6.24
N ILE A 21 5.86 -5.33 -7.06
CA ILE A 21 5.28 -5.59 -8.39
C ILE A 21 6.32 -6.27 -9.28
N LYS A 22 7.58 -5.86 -9.22
CA LYS A 22 8.66 -6.52 -9.95
C LYS A 22 8.84 -7.97 -9.51
N ALA A 23 8.56 -8.27 -8.24
CA ALA A 23 8.60 -9.63 -7.70
C ALA A 23 7.31 -10.41 -7.94
N ASP A 24 6.40 -9.87 -8.76
CA ASP A 24 5.17 -10.53 -9.19
C ASP A 24 4.09 -10.62 -8.11
N TYR A 25 4.12 -9.73 -7.13
CA TYR A 25 3.04 -9.60 -6.16
C TYR A 25 1.99 -8.60 -6.65
N GLY A 26 0.73 -8.83 -6.29
CA GLY A 26 -0.29 -7.79 -6.38
C GLY A 26 -0.12 -6.82 -5.22
N VAL A 27 -0.39 -5.54 -5.43
CA VAL A 27 -0.25 -4.51 -4.41
C VAL A 27 -1.55 -3.73 -4.27
N VAL A 28 -1.96 -3.52 -3.03
CA VAL A 28 -3.07 -2.63 -2.67
C VAL A 28 -2.51 -1.61 -1.68
N VAL A 29 -2.78 -0.34 -1.90
CA VAL A 29 -2.23 0.74 -1.08
C VAL A 29 -3.32 1.39 -0.25
N VAL A 30 -3.02 1.59 1.02
CA VAL A 30 -3.82 2.38 1.96
C VAL A 30 -2.95 3.52 2.50
N ASP A 31 -3.45 4.74 2.43
CA ASP A 31 -2.74 5.91 2.94
C ASP A 31 -3.76 7.00 3.25
N ASN A 32 -3.54 7.75 4.32
CA ASN A 32 -4.41 8.89 4.64
C ASN A 32 -3.98 10.18 3.93
N LEU A 33 -2.88 10.14 3.18
CA LEU A 33 -2.31 11.27 2.43
C LEU A 33 -1.91 12.45 3.30
N CYS A 34 -1.66 12.23 4.58
CA CYS A 34 -1.27 13.29 5.50
C CYS A 34 0.12 13.86 5.14
N ASN A 35 1.07 12.97 4.81
CA ASN A 35 2.44 13.34 4.45
C ASN A 35 2.87 12.77 3.09
N SER A 36 1.92 12.53 2.20
CA SER A 36 2.17 11.86 0.92
C SER A 36 1.18 12.35 -0.13
N SER A 37 1.31 11.90 -1.36
CA SER A 37 0.40 12.30 -2.43
C SER A 37 0.09 11.15 -3.38
N LEU A 38 -1.09 11.22 -4.01
CA LEU A 38 -1.48 10.30 -5.06
C LEU A 38 -0.55 10.35 -6.27
N GLU A 39 0.12 11.47 -6.47
CA GLU A 39 1.06 11.63 -7.57
C GLU A 39 2.19 10.60 -7.52
N SER A 40 2.66 10.27 -6.33
CA SER A 40 3.67 9.23 -6.14
C SER A 40 3.20 7.88 -6.68
N LEU A 41 1.94 7.52 -6.40
CA LEU A 41 1.36 6.27 -6.89
C LEU A 41 1.17 6.28 -8.40
N LYS A 42 0.75 7.40 -8.96
CA LYS A 42 0.61 7.53 -10.42
C LYS A 42 1.94 7.33 -11.13
N ARG A 43 3.03 7.85 -10.55
CA ARG A 43 4.38 7.63 -11.07
C ARG A 43 4.76 6.16 -11.03
N VAL A 44 4.45 5.48 -9.93
CA VAL A 44 4.69 4.04 -9.80
C VAL A 44 3.91 3.27 -10.85
N GLU A 45 2.62 3.55 -11.00
CA GLU A 45 1.78 2.89 -12.00
C GLU A 45 2.34 3.04 -13.40
N ASN A 46 2.84 4.22 -13.74
CA ASN A 46 3.46 4.48 -15.04
C ASN A 46 4.77 3.69 -15.21
N LEU A 47 5.57 3.59 -14.16
CA LEU A 47 6.85 2.88 -14.19
C LEU A 47 6.67 1.37 -14.32
N VAL A 48 5.67 0.80 -13.68
CA VAL A 48 5.45 -0.64 -13.66
C VAL A 48 4.38 -1.09 -14.65
N ASP A 49 3.75 -0.16 -15.34
CA ASP A 49 2.68 -0.39 -16.31
C ASP A 49 1.56 -1.26 -15.73
N CYS A 50 1.11 -0.91 -14.54
CA CYS A 50 0.14 -1.69 -13.78
C CYS A 50 -0.69 -0.76 -12.90
N ASP A 51 -1.99 -1.02 -12.79
CA ASP A 51 -2.86 -0.26 -11.89
C ASP A 51 -2.65 -0.72 -10.45
N ILE A 52 -2.61 0.24 -9.53
CA ILE A 52 -2.49 -0.03 -8.11
C ILE A 52 -3.76 0.45 -7.42
N PRO A 53 -4.61 -0.47 -6.93
CA PRO A 53 -5.77 -0.06 -6.13
C PRO A 53 -5.33 0.77 -4.93
N PHE A 54 -6.01 1.90 -4.75
CA PHE A 54 -5.70 2.83 -3.68
C PHE A 54 -6.96 3.13 -2.86
N HIS A 55 -6.81 3.14 -1.55
CA HIS A 55 -7.87 3.52 -0.63
C HIS A 55 -7.36 4.60 0.32
N LYS A 56 -8.04 5.76 0.33
CA LYS A 56 -7.72 6.81 1.29
C LYS A 56 -8.33 6.44 2.64
N VAL A 57 -7.53 5.81 3.49
CA VAL A 57 -7.97 5.29 4.78
C VAL A 57 -6.92 5.60 5.83
N ASP A 58 -7.37 6.02 7.00
CA ASP A 58 -6.53 6.07 8.19
C ASP A 58 -6.52 4.67 8.81
N VAL A 59 -5.33 4.12 9.06
CA VAL A 59 -5.20 2.76 9.60
C VAL A 59 -5.83 2.60 10.99
N ARG A 60 -6.11 3.71 11.68
CA ARG A 60 -6.84 3.68 12.95
C ARG A 60 -8.35 3.49 12.76
N ASP A 61 -8.85 3.68 11.56
CA ASP A 61 -10.26 3.45 11.21
C ASP A 61 -10.45 1.97 10.88
N LYS A 62 -10.81 1.19 11.90
CA LYS A 62 -10.97 -0.25 11.77
C LYS A 62 -12.04 -0.64 10.77
N ALA A 63 -13.16 0.07 10.74
CA ALA A 63 -14.26 -0.25 9.84
C ALA A 63 -13.85 -0.06 8.37
N ALA A 64 -13.18 1.04 8.05
CA ALA A 64 -12.71 1.31 6.71
C ALA A 64 -11.63 0.33 6.29
N LEU A 65 -10.70 0.01 7.19
CA LEU A 65 -9.63 -0.94 6.91
C LEU A 65 -10.19 -2.36 6.67
N THR A 66 -11.17 -2.77 7.47
CA THR A 66 -11.85 -4.06 7.30
C THR A 66 -12.48 -4.18 5.91
N ARG A 67 -13.09 -3.11 5.41
CA ARG A 67 -13.66 -3.13 4.05
C ARG A 67 -12.60 -3.35 2.98
N VAL A 68 -11.41 -2.79 3.16
CA VAL A 68 -10.30 -3.03 2.22
C VAL A 68 -9.94 -4.52 2.20
N PHE A 69 -9.82 -5.15 3.37
CA PHE A 69 -9.55 -6.58 3.45
C PHE A 69 -10.67 -7.42 2.83
N GLU A 70 -11.92 -6.99 2.96
CA GLU A 70 -13.05 -7.69 2.36
C GLU A 70 -13.07 -7.58 0.83
N GLN A 71 -12.63 -6.45 0.29
CA GLN A 71 -12.62 -6.21 -1.16
C GLN A 71 -11.46 -6.91 -1.86
N HIS A 72 -10.40 -7.22 -1.16
CA HIS A 72 -9.17 -7.78 -1.72
C HIS A 72 -8.73 -8.99 -0.91
N SER A 73 -8.25 -10.01 -1.61
CA SER A 73 -7.67 -11.19 -0.96
C SER A 73 -6.23 -10.88 -0.54
N ILE A 74 -6.08 -10.29 0.65
CA ILE A 74 -4.78 -9.87 1.16
C ILE A 74 -4.07 -11.05 1.82
N GLY A 75 -2.85 -11.34 1.39
CA GLY A 75 -2.02 -12.41 1.95
C GLY A 75 -0.94 -11.91 2.90
N GLY A 76 -0.65 -10.63 2.90
CA GLY A 76 0.34 -10.04 3.79
C GLY A 76 0.19 -8.53 3.84
N VAL A 77 0.77 -7.92 4.85
CA VAL A 77 0.74 -6.47 5.05
C VAL A 77 2.16 -5.98 5.31
N ILE A 78 2.54 -4.90 4.62
CA ILE A 78 3.72 -4.12 4.98
C ILE A 78 3.21 -2.80 5.51
N HIS A 79 3.46 -2.55 6.78
CA HIS A 79 2.94 -1.39 7.47
C HIS A 79 4.07 -0.38 7.74
N PHE A 80 3.98 0.77 7.11
CA PHE A 80 4.88 1.89 7.39
C PHE A 80 4.23 2.76 8.47
N ALA A 81 4.62 2.53 9.72
CA ALA A 81 4.01 3.17 10.89
C ALA A 81 4.75 4.46 11.28
N GLY A 82 5.21 5.20 10.31
CA GLY A 82 5.97 6.42 10.49
C GLY A 82 7.31 6.33 9.76
N LEU A 83 8.24 7.23 10.08
CA LEU A 83 9.48 7.35 9.32
C LEU A 83 10.49 6.23 9.60
N LYS A 84 10.34 5.52 10.71
CA LYS A 84 11.36 4.57 11.18
C LYS A 84 10.87 3.16 11.46
N ALA A 85 9.56 2.94 11.47
CA ALA A 85 8.99 1.65 11.83
C ALA A 85 8.35 0.99 10.62
N VAL A 86 8.75 -0.25 10.35
CA VAL A 86 8.16 -1.08 9.30
C VAL A 86 7.81 -2.41 9.90
N GLU A 87 6.56 -2.84 9.73
CA GLU A 87 6.12 -4.15 10.16
C GLU A 87 5.67 -4.95 8.95
N VAL A 88 6.02 -6.22 8.91
CA VAL A 88 5.63 -7.15 7.85
C VAL A 88 4.84 -8.29 8.49
N LEU A 89 3.62 -8.50 8.02
CA LEU A 89 2.73 -9.53 8.52
C LEU A 89 2.25 -10.39 7.36
N PHE A 90 2.21 -11.70 7.58
CA PHE A 90 1.66 -12.66 6.62
C PHE A 90 0.48 -13.41 7.24
N PHE A 91 -0.50 -13.71 6.40
CA PHE A 91 -1.71 -14.41 6.83
C PHE A 91 -1.83 -15.78 6.17
#